data_6551a4bcb31a248c8a617d61e3af452f
#
_entry.id   6551a4bcb31a248c8a617d61e3af452f
#
_cell.length_a   1.000
_cell.length_b   1.000
_cell.length_c   1.000
_cell.angle_alpha   90.00
_cell.angle_beta   90.00
_cell.angle_gamma   90.00
#
_symmetry.space_group_name_H-M   'P 1'
#
loop_
_entity.id
_entity.type
_entity.pdbx_description
1 polymer ?
#
loop_
_entity_poly.entity_id
_entity_poly.type
_entity_poly.pdbx_seq_one_letter_code
_entity_poly.pdbx_strand_id
1 'polypeptide(L)'
;MTPLLKRIPINWTAALYAGIAAGIIATMAQIILWWAFSGSLPGIMFRDARLAAAIILGPEILPMQVAFDWPAMIVATMIHFSLSVIYSMILAAFIVRRDLAVSIFVGIEFGFILFGVNMYGFTMIFPWFEEARDWVTLVAHVVFGIVAASTYRVLSLR
;
A
#
# COMPACT_ATOMS: atom_id res chain seq x y z
N MET A 1 -6.29 35.62 26.53
CA MET A 1 -5.38 34.47 26.59
C MET A 1 -5.94 33.42 25.65
N THR A 2 -5.33 33.26 24.47
CA THR A 2 -5.74 32.22 23.50
C THR A 2 -5.27 30.87 24.03
N PRO A 3 -6.15 29.86 24.21
CA PRO A 3 -5.71 28.55 24.66
C PRO A 3 -4.76 27.97 23.61
N LEU A 4 -3.51 27.72 24.03
CA LEU A 4 -2.55 26.97 23.22
C LEU A 4 -3.19 25.64 22.83
N LEU A 5 -3.56 25.50 21.57
CA LEU A 5 -4.09 24.25 21.02
C LEU A 5 -3.07 23.14 21.33
N LYS A 6 -3.40 22.31 22.32
CA LYS A 6 -2.56 21.19 22.75
C LYS A 6 -2.32 20.31 21.52
N ARG A 7 -1.08 20.27 21.02
CA ARG A 7 -0.72 19.44 19.88
C ARG A 7 -0.89 17.99 20.29
N ILE A 8 -1.85 17.29 19.70
CA ILE A 8 -1.98 15.84 19.87
C ILE A 8 -0.83 15.21 19.11
N PRO A 9 0.11 14.55 19.80
CA PRO A 9 1.25 13.91 19.13
C PRO A 9 0.77 12.73 18.27
N ILE A 10 1.42 12.52 17.13
CA ILE A 10 1.19 11.34 16.30
C ILE A 10 1.73 10.11 17.03
N ASN A 11 0.94 9.06 17.13
CA ASN A 11 1.39 7.77 17.66
C ASN A 11 2.06 6.98 16.52
N TRP A 12 3.38 7.12 16.40
CA TRP A 12 4.18 6.49 15.35
C TRP A 12 4.17 4.96 15.42
N THR A 13 4.07 4.40 16.64
CA THR A 13 3.95 2.95 16.83
C THR A 13 2.63 2.43 16.29
N ALA A 14 1.53 3.15 16.54
CA ALA A 14 0.23 2.83 15.96
C ALA A 14 0.27 2.94 14.42
N ALA A 15 0.96 3.94 13.86
CA ALA A 15 1.11 4.09 12.41
C ALA A 15 1.94 2.96 11.79
N LEU A 16 3.00 2.50 12.45
CA LEU A 16 3.79 1.35 12.02
C LEU A 16 2.92 0.08 11.91
N TYR A 17 2.20 -0.27 12.99
CA TYR A 17 1.33 -1.46 12.97
C TYR A 17 0.17 -1.31 11.98
N ALA A 18 -0.37 -0.11 11.82
CA ALA A 18 -1.41 0.16 10.83
C ALA A 18 -0.91 -0.07 9.40
N GLY A 19 0.33 0.34 9.09
CA GLY A 19 0.95 0.10 7.78
C GLY A 19 1.16 -1.39 7.50
N ILE A 20 1.67 -2.15 8.48
CA ILE A 20 1.85 -3.60 8.35
C ILE A 20 0.51 -4.30 8.13
N ALA A 21 -0.50 -4.00 8.97
CA ALA A 21 -1.83 -4.59 8.84
C ALA A 21 -2.49 -4.24 7.50
N ALA A 22 -2.38 -2.99 7.07
CA ALA A 22 -2.92 -2.54 5.79
C ALA A 22 -2.22 -3.22 4.60
N GLY A 23 -0.90 -3.35 4.65
CA GLY A 23 -0.15 -4.07 3.62
C GLY A 23 -0.59 -5.52 3.49
N ILE A 24 -0.73 -6.24 4.60
CA ILE A 24 -1.21 -7.64 4.60
C ILE A 24 -2.62 -7.73 4.02
N ILE A 25 -3.56 -6.93 4.55
CA ILE A 25 -4.98 -7.03 4.17
C ILE A 25 -5.20 -6.59 2.72
N ALA A 26 -4.51 -5.55 2.25
CA ALA A 26 -4.59 -5.11 0.85
C ALA A 26 -4.06 -6.18 -0.10
N THR A 27 -2.93 -6.83 0.22
CA THR A 27 -2.39 -7.95 -0.56
C THR A 27 -3.36 -9.12 -0.58
N MET A 28 -3.96 -9.48 0.56
CA MET A 28 -4.95 -10.55 0.61
C MET A 28 -6.19 -10.22 -0.26
N ALA A 29 -6.69 -8.99 -0.18
CA ALA A 29 -7.80 -8.53 -1.02
C ALA A 29 -7.45 -8.62 -2.51
N GLN A 30 -6.25 -8.20 -2.89
CA GLN A 30 -5.77 -8.27 -4.27
C GLN A 30 -5.70 -9.73 -4.77
N ILE A 31 -5.14 -10.64 -3.97
CA ILE A 31 -5.08 -12.07 -4.31
C ILE A 31 -6.48 -12.66 -4.48
N ILE A 32 -7.41 -12.34 -3.57
CA ILE A 32 -8.81 -12.81 -3.67
C ILE A 32 -9.48 -12.29 -4.95
N LEU A 33 -9.27 -11.02 -5.29
CA LEU A 33 -9.83 -10.44 -6.51
C LEU A 33 -9.23 -11.07 -7.77
N TRP A 34 -7.93 -11.31 -7.82
CA TRP A 34 -7.30 -12.02 -8.93
C TRP A 34 -7.82 -13.46 -9.05
N TRP A 35 -7.97 -14.17 -7.93
CA TRP A 35 -8.55 -15.51 -7.93
C TRP A 35 -9.98 -15.51 -8.46
N ALA A 36 -10.80 -14.56 -8.02
CA ALA A 36 -12.22 -14.53 -8.38
C ALA A 36 -12.49 -14.06 -9.82
N PHE A 37 -11.66 -13.14 -10.35
CA PHE A 37 -11.99 -12.43 -11.59
C PHE A 37 -10.97 -12.58 -12.72
N SER A 38 -9.72 -12.95 -12.46
CA SER A 38 -8.70 -13.07 -13.52
C SER A 38 -8.31 -14.51 -13.85
N GLY A 39 -8.45 -15.43 -12.90
CA GLY A 39 -8.06 -16.86 -13.09
C GLY A 39 -6.56 -17.07 -13.35
N SER A 40 -5.72 -16.05 -13.19
CA SER A 40 -4.32 -16.03 -13.59
C SER A 40 -3.32 -16.25 -12.44
N LEU A 41 -3.81 -16.68 -11.27
CA LEU A 41 -2.93 -17.06 -10.16
C LEU A 41 -2.22 -18.40 -10.44
N PRO A 42 -0.96 -18.56 -9.96
CA PRO A 42 -0.14 -17.58 -9.23
C PRO A 42 0.65 -16.64 -10.14
N GLY A 43 0.55 -16.74 -11.44
CA GLY A 43 1.37 -16.04 -12.41
C GLY A 43 1.37 -14.52 -12.25
N ILE A 44 0.18 -13.92 -12.10
CA ILE A 44 0.05 -12.47 -11.94
C ILE A 44 0.74 -11.97 -10.64
N MET A 45 0.67 -12.74 -9.56
CA MET A 45 1.34 -12.42 -8.29
C MET A 45 2.88 -12.44 -8.47
N PHE A 46 3.41 -13.42 -9.19
CA PHE A 46 4.86 -13.51 -9.46
C PHE A 46 5.31 -12.38 -10.40
N ARG A 47 4.49 -12.02 -11.38
CA ARG A 47 4.73 -10.87 -12.25
C ARG A 47 4.86 -9.59 -11.41
N ASP A 48 3.86 -9.28 -10.59
CA ASP A 48 3.83 -8.04 -9.82
C ASP A 48 4.96 -7.97 -8.77
N ALA A 49 5.33 -9.12 -8.19
CA ALA A 49 6.50 -9.18 -7.34
C ALA A 49 7.79 -8.82 -8.11
N ARG A 50 7.95 -9.28 -9.37
CA ARG A 50 9.12 -8.91 -10.20
C ARG A 50 9.11 -7.44 -10.59
N LEU A 51 7.94 -6.87 -10.92
CA LEU A 51 7.83 -5.44 -11.20
C LEU A 51 8.34 -4.61 -10.00
N ALA A 52 7.93 -4.98 -8.78
CA ALA A 52 8.40 -4.32 -7.57
C ALA A 52 9.90 -4.57 -7.31
N ALA A 53 10.37 -5.80 -7.44
CA ALA A 53 11.77 -6.16 -7.21
C ALA A 53 12.71 -5.48 -8.21
N ALA A 54 12.28 -5.22 -9.44
CA ALA A 54 13.05 -4.55 -10.48
C ALA A 54 13.46 -3.11 -10.09
N ILE A 55 12.81 -2.49 -9.12
CA ILE A 55 13.22 -1.18 -8.56
C ILE A 55 14.66 -1.26 -7.99
N ILE A 56 15.01 -2.39 -7.38
CA ILE A 56 16.33 -2.60 -6.74
C ILE A 56 17.23 -3.50 -7.57
N LEU A 57 16.66 -4.58 -8.13
CA LEU A 57 17.43 -5.59 -8.84
C LEU A 57 17.72 -5.23 -10.32
N GLY A 58 17.06 -4.18 -10.83
CA GLY A 58 17.19 -3.76 -12.22
C GLY A 58 16.13 -4.39 -13.15
N PRO A 59 15.88 -3.77 -14.32
CA PRO A 59 14.86 -4.21 -15.27
C PRO A 59 15.19 -5.53 -15.97
N GLU A 60 16.41 -6.05 -15.84
CA GLU A 60 16.89 -7.30 -16.44
C GLU A 60 16.08 -8.52 -15.97
N ILE A 61 15.43 -8.43 -14.79
CA ILE A 61 14.62 -9.52 -14.25
C ILE A 61 13.21 -9.59 -14.85
N LEU A 62 12.75 -8.57 -15.61
CA LEU A 62 11.39 -8.44 -16.09
C LEU A 62 10.99 -9.43 -17.20
N PRO A 63 11.80 -9.69 -18.25
CA PRO A 63 11.41 -10.56 -19.37
C PRO A 63 11.44 -12.05 -19.06
N MET A 64 11.77 -12.44 -17.84
CA MET A 64 11.90 -13.83 -17.46
C MET A 64 10.54 -14.50 -17.29
N GLN A 65 10.51 -15.81 -17.46
CA GLN A 65 9.31 -16.62 -17.27
C GLN A 65 8.60 -16.27 -15.98
N VAL A 66 7.24 -16.25 -16.02
CA VAL A 66 6.39 -15.97 -14.86
C VAL A 66 6.46 -17.16 -13.88
N ALA A 67 7.63 -17.40 -13.32
CA ALA A 67 7.93 -18.45 -12.39
C ALA A 67 8.29 -17.86 -11.02
N PHE A 68 8.14 -18.68 -10.00
CA PHE A 68 8.55 -18.31 -8.65
C PHE A 68 10.07 -18.05 -8.57
N ASP A 69 10.44 -16.96 -7.93
CA ASP A 69 11.83 -16.52 -7.77
C ASP A 69 12.02 -15.98 -6.35
N TRP A 70 12.80 -16.67 -5.51
CA TRP A 70 13.02 -16.29 -4.12
C TRP A 70 13.62 -14.88 -3.96
N PRO A 71 14.70 -14.48 -4.66
CA PRO A 71 15.25 -13.14 -4.59
C PRO A 71 14.21 -12.06 -4.90
N ALA A 72 13.45 -12.22 -5.99
CA ALA A 72 12.42 -11.27 -6.37
C ALA A 72 11.32 -11.16 -5.32
N MET A 73 10.85 -12.29 -4.78
CA MET A 73 9.80 -12.32 -3.76
C MET A 73 10.23 -11.63 -2.46
N ILE A 74 11.48 -11.88 -2.00
CA ILE A 74 12.02 -11.25 -0.80
C ILE A 74 12.14 -9.73 -1.00
N VAL A 75 12.75 -9.29 -2.09
CA VAL A 75 12.94 -7.86 -2.37
C VAL A 75 11.59 -7.15 -2.54
N ALA A 76 10.66 -7.73 -3.28
CA ALA A 76 9.30 -7.19 -3.43
C ALA A 76 8.59 -7.04 -2.08
N THR A 77 8.70 -8.05 -1.21
CA THR A 77 8.11 -8.04 0.13
C THR A 77 8.70 -6.92 0.99
N MET A 78 10.02 -6.74 0.95
CA MET A 78 10.69 -5.65 1.68
C MET A 78 10.24 -4.27 1.18
N ILE A 79 10.18 -4.06 -0.13
CA ILE A 79 9.69 -2.81 -0.72
C ILE A 79 8.24 -2.57 -0.32
N HIS A 80 7.38 -3.58 -0.49
CA HIS A 80 5.96 -3.48 -0.17
C HIS A 80 5.71 -3.05 1.27
N PHE A 81 6.32 -3.71 2.26
CA PHE A 81 6.12 -3.36 3.66
C PHE A 81 6.79 -2.04 4.04
N SER A 82 7.94 -1.71 3.46
CA SER A 82 8.57 -0.40 3.68
C SER A 82 7.66 0.74 3.21
N LEU A 83 7.13 0.64 1.99
CA LEU A 83 6.20 1.64 1.46
C LEU A 83 4.88 1.66 2.25
N SER A 84 4.34 0.49 2.64
CA SER A 84 3.14 0.40 3.45
C SER A 84 3.27 1.15 4.78
N VAL A 85 4.39 1.01 5.45
CA VAL A 85 4.68 1.73 6.70
C VAL A 85 4.83 3.23 6.45
N ILE A 86 5.60 3.63 5.44
CA ILE A 86 5.79 5.06 5.09
C ILE A 86 4.44 5.71 4.77
N TYR A 87 3.62 5.09 3.93
CA TYR A 87 2.31 5.63 3.55
C TYR A 87 1.36 5.70 4.74
N SER A 88 1.37 4.71 5.63
CA SER A 88 0.59 4.76 6.86
C SER A 88 1.04 5.88 7.80
N MET A 89 2.33 6.15 7.91
CA MET A 89 2.86 7.28 8.68
C MET A 89 2.42 8.63 8.10
N ILE A 90 2.43 8.76 6.77
CA ILE A 90 1.92 9.95 6.08
C ILE A 90 0.43 10.12 6.37
N LEU A 91 -0.38 9.07 6.19
CA LEU A 91 -1.81 9.09 6.47
C LEU A 91 -2.11 9.47 7.92
N ALA A 92 -1.36 8.91 8.88
CA ALA A 92 -1.51 9.22 10.31
C ALA A 92 -1.39 10.71 10.61
N ALA A 93 -0.52 11.44 9.91
CA ALA A 93 -0.37 12.89 10.07
C ALA A 93 -1.64 13.66 9.68
N PHE A 94 -2.40 13.17 8.70
CA PHE A 94 -3.67 13.80 8.26
C PHE A 94 -4.85 13.47 9.17
N ILE A 95 -4.86 12.27 9.79
CA ILE A 95 -6.01 11.77 10.54
C ILE A 95 -5.86 11.81 12.06
N VAL A 96 -4.72 12.19 12.61
CA VAL A 96 -4.43 12.18 14.06
C VAL A 96 -5.48 12.89 14.91
N ARG A 97 -6.15 13.91 14.36
CA ARG A 97 -7.15 14.73 15.05
C ARG A 97 -8.59 14.46 14.58
N ARG A 98 -8.80 13.43 13.76
CA ARG A 98 -10.11 13.13 13.18
C ARG A 98 -10.77 11.98 13.95
N ASP A 99 -12.10 11.94 13.91
CA ASP A 99 -12.83 10.74 14.36
C ASP A 99 -12.67 9.58 13.39
N LEU A 100 -13.20 8.42 13.73
CA LEU A 100 -13.05 7.21 12.93
C LEU A 100 -13.69 7.35 11.54
N ALA A 101 -14.92 7.91 11.47
CA ALA A 101 -15.65 8.02 10.21
C ALA A 101 -14.94 8.93 9.21
N VAL A 102 -14.49 10.11 9.66
CA VAL A 102 -13.70 11.03 8.85
C VAL A 102 -12.36 10.42 8.47
N SER A 103 -11.72 9.67 9.39
CA SER A 103 -10.44 9.01 9.09
C SER A 103 -10.58 7.95 8.01
N ILE A 104 -11.66 7.16 8.01
CA ILE A 104 -11.95 6.17 6.96
C ILE A 104 -12.16 6.90 5.61
N PHE A 105 -12.94 7.98 5.60
CA PHE A 105 -13.15 8.76 4.38
C PHE A 105 -11.81 9.29 3.81
N VAL A 106 -10.97 9.90 4.66
CA VAL A 106 -9.63 10.34 4.27
C VAL A 106 -8.77 9.16 3.81
N GLY A 107 -8.92 7.98 4.42
CA GLY A 107 -8.24 6.75 3.98
C GLY A 107 -8.63 6.33 2.57
N ILE A 108 -9.93 6.40 2.21
CA ILE A 108 -10.41 6.11 0.85
C ILE A 108 -9.77 7.07 -0.15
N GLU A 109 -9.84 8.36 0.09
CA GLU A 109 -9.23 9.39 -0.76
C GLU A 109 -7.72 9.19 -0.90
N PHE A 110 -7.06 8.88 0.22
CA PHE A 110 -5.63 8.58 0.24
C PHE A 110 -5.29 7.35 -0.62
N GLY A 111 -6.14 6.31 -0.60
CA GLY A 111 -5.97 5.13 -1.45
C GLY A 111 -6.05 5.46 -2.94
N PHE A 112 -6.99 6.31 -3.38
CA PHE A 112 -7.04 6.80 -4.75
C PHE A 112 -5.79 7.61 -5.13
N ILE A 113 -5.35 8.50 -4.24
CA ILE A 113 -4.13 9.29 -4.46
C ILE A 113 -2.91 8.37 -4.58
N LEU A 114 -2.77 7.36 -3.70
CA LEU A 114 -1.68 6.39 -3.77
C LEU A 114 -1.68 5.60 -5.08
N PHE A 115 -2.84 5.16 -5.55
CA PHE A 115 -2.94 4.52 -6.86
C PHE A 115 -2.43 5.47 -7.95
N GLY A 116 -2.85 6.73 -7.94
CA GLY A 116 -2.36 7.74 -8.88
C GLY A 116 -0.84 7.91 -8.81
N VAL A 117 -0.30 8.07 -7.61
CA VAL A 117 1.15 8.23 -7.41
C VAL A 117 1.93 6.99 -7.86
N ASN A 118 1.49 5.79 -7.45
CA ASN A 118 2.21 4.56 -7.73
C ASN A 118 2.08 4.13 -9.20
N MET A 119 0.87 4.22 -9.78
CA MET A 119 0.59 3.68 -11.11
C MET A 119 0.75 4.70 -12.25
N TYR A 120 0.84 5.99 -11.95
CA TYR A 120 1.05 7.04 -12.94
C TYR A 120 2.29 7.90 -12.65
N GLY A 121 2.55 8.20 -11.37
CA GLY A 121 3.73 8.95 -10.97
C GLY A 121 5.00 8.10 -11.07
N PHE A 122 5.06 6.94 -10.43
CA PHE A 122 6.23 6.07 -10.49
C PHE A 122 6.49 5.46 -11.87
N THR A 123 5.47 5.32 -12.72
CA THR A 123 5.68 4.86 -14.10
C THR A 123 6.48 5.84 -14.96
N MET A 124 6.62 7.09 -14.54
CA MET A 124 7.55 8.03 -15.18
C MET A 124 9.02 7.66 -14.94
N ILE A 125 9.32 6.95 -13.85
CA ILE A 125 10.68 6.51 -13.47
C ILE A 125 10.84 5.02 -13.77
N PHE A 126 9.81 4.23 -13.50
CA PHE A 126 9.76 2.78 -13.63
C PHE A 126 8.62 2.38 -14.59
N PRO A 127 8.81 2.52 -15.92
CA PRO A 127 7.71 2.38 -16.91
C PRO A 127 7.05 0.99 -16.90
N TRP A 128 7.73 -0.03 -16.45
CA TRP A 128 7.17 -1.38 -16.37
C TRP A 128 5.98 -1.54 -15.42
N PHE A 129 5.74 -0.60 -14.48
CA PHE A 129 4.53 -0.62 -13.65
C PHE A 129 3.23 -0.33 -14.42
N GLU A 130 3.32 0.06 -15.68
CA GLU A 130 2.15 0.16 -16.53
C GLU A 130 1.35 -1.14 -16.62
N GLU A 131 2.05 -2.29 -16.58
CA GLU A 131 1.43 -3.62 -16.61
C GLU A 131 0.57 -3.94 -15.38
N ALA A 132 0.80 -3.28 -14.24
CA ALA A 132 0.03 -3.45 -13.00
C ALA A 132 -1.11 -2.41 -12.87
N ARG A 133 -1.33 -1.58 -13.89
CA ARG A 133 -2.34 -0.53 -13.89
C ARG A 133 -3.71 -1.11 -14.24
N ASP A 134 -4.38 -1.69 -13.28
CA ASP A 134 -5.71 -2.27 -13.41
C ASP A 134 -6.64 -1.91 -12.25
N TRP A 135 -7.93 -2.30 -12.37
CA TRP A 135 -8.93 -2.01 -11.35
C TRP A 135 -8.71 -2.78 -10.05
N VAL A 136 -8.12 -3.98 -10.10
CA VAL A 136 -7.81 -4.78 -8.89
C VAL A 136 -6.76 -4.07 -8.06
N THR A 137 -5.72 -3.55 -8.73
CA THR A 137 -4.69 -2.74 -8.09
C THR A 137 -5.28 -1.44 -7.50
N LEU A 138 -6.22 -0.79 -8.19
CA LEU A 138 -6.94 0.36 -7.62
C LEU A 138 -7.68 -0.01 -6.34
N VAL A 139 -8.46 -1.09 -6.35
CA VAL A 139 -9.21 -1.56 -5.17
C VAL A 139 -8.26 -1.90 -4.03
N ALA A 140 -7.13 -2.55 -4.31
CA ALA A 140 -6.13 -2.87 -3.28
C ALA A 140 -5.58 -1.60 -2.59
N HIS A 141 -5.33 -0.52 -3.33
CA HIS A 141 -4.90 0.76 -2.75
C HIS A 141 -5.99 1.41 -1.89
N VAL A 142 -7.25 1.34 -2.31
CA VAL A 142 -8.38 1.85 -1.51
C VAL A 142 -8.55 1.04 -0.22
N VAL A 143 -8.47 -0.29 -0.30
CA VAL A 143 -8.49 -1.19 0.87
C VAL A 143 -7.34 -0.86 1.81
N PHE A 144 -6.13 -0.64 1.28
CA PHE A 144 -4.98 -0.20 2.08
C PHE A 144 -5.30 1.07 2.86
N GLY A 145 -5.84 2.10 2.22
CA GLY A 145 -6.16 3.37 2.87
C GLY A 145 -7.21 3.23 3.98
N ILE A 146 -8.28 2.46 3.74
CA ILE A 146 -9.33 2.17 4.73
C ILE A 146 -8.74 1.44 5.95
N VAL A 147 -7.97 0.39 5.71
CA VAL A 147 -7.40 -0.44 6.79
C VAL A 147 -6.35 0.34 7.58
N ALA A 148 -5.47 1.09 6.91
CA ALA A 148 -4.47 1.92 7.58
C ALA A 148 -5.13 2.98 8.47
N ALA A 149 -6.14 3.68 7.96
CA ALA A 149 -6.88 4.69 8.73
C ALA A 149 -7.60 4.08 9.94
N SER A 150 -8.34 3.00 9.74
CA SER A 150 -9.11 2.34 10.79
C SER A 150 -8.21 1.78 11.89
N THR A 151 -7.15 1.04 11.50
CA THR A 151 -6.20 0.45 12.44
C THR A 151 -5.46 1.52 13.24
N TYR A 152 -4.98 2.58 12.56
CA TYR A 152 -4.34 3.69 13.25
C TYR A 152 -5.26 4.31 14.30
N ARG A 153 -6.52 4.61 13.95
CA ARG A 153 -7.47 5.21 14.90
C ARG A 153 -7.74 4.31 16.11
N VAL A 154 -7.95 3.03 15.87
CA VAL A 154 -8.20 2.07 16.97
C VAL A 154 -6.98 1.96 17.90
N LEU A 155 -5.76 1.88 17.35
CA LEU A 155 -4.55 1.74 18.15
C LEU A 155 -4.11 3.04 18.82
N SER A 156 -4.38 4.20 18.22
CA SER A 156 -3.99 5.50 18.77
C SER A 156 -4.87 5.98 19.94
N LEU A 157 -6.00 5.32 20.18
CA LEU A 157 -6.90 5.60 21.31
C LEU A 157 -6.54 4.81 22.57
N ARG A 158 -5.60 3.87 22.48
CA ARG A 158 -5.07 3.09 23.60
C ARG A 158 -3.81 3.74 24.16
#